data_8f55a0de277ee585d36b65fbe117c90e
#
_entry.id   8f55a0de277ee585d36b65fbe117c90e
#
_cell.length_a   1.000
_cell.length_b   1.000
_cell.length_c   1.000
_cell.angle_alpha   90.00
_cell.angle_beta   90.00
_cell.angle_gamma   90.00
#
_symmetry.space_group_name_H-M   'P 1'
#
loop_
_entity.id
_entity.type
_entity.pdbx_description
1 polymer ?
#
loop_
_entity_poly.entity_id
_entity_poly.type
_entity_poly.pdbx_seq_one_letter_code
_entity_poly.pdbx_strand_id
1 'polypeptide(L)'
;MRKYMGWMALLLIAVLALSACTAMPAAPAAEAPATEAAAEEAPAADAAAESAYAGVDPTGQTVVWWHQHSGSREENLLKMIAEFNESNEYGITIDPQNQGGYDEIRDKVNSSIAAGELPAALLVGYQNDQSFYQLNDVLVDLDTLMNDPAWGLSAEEVADFYPAFLEQSVNPIFDNQRLGFPPNRSMEVLFYNQTWLEELGFAGAPTTPDEFKEMACAAAAAVGDGTGGYILRDDASAFAAWTFAFGGDVLTEDGKGYVFNSPATVEGMTFLKSLYDEGCAYFFTEGFPNPQFAARKGIFAQGSTSGIPFYAGDVATAAEEQGREPDAWGVAAIPHTTAEPVQNIYGGDVMIAKTTPEQEVAAWLFVKWFTSPEVQARWSEISGYFPTRAGTAEFFSDALKENAPYQQGVALLPYSAYEPQLISYTAVRDAAQQAFNEIMQGADIQTTLDNLTTFANEQEAAMMAEAQ
;
A
#
# COMPACT_ATOMS: atom_id res chain seq x y z
N MET A 1 -41.66 -23.60 49.62
CA MET A 1 -40.95 -24.00 50.86
C MET A 1 -39.57 -23.42 50.82
N ARG A 2 -39.42 -22.38 51.65
CA ARG A 2 -38.33 -22.05 52.57
C ARG A 2 -36.96 -21.83 51.96
N LYS A 3 -36.54 -20.51 51.84
CA LYS A 3 -35.91 -19.65 52.88
C LYS A 3 -34.47 -20.10 53.17
N TYR A 4 -33.47 -19.25 52.95
CA TYR A 4 -32.88 -18.17 53.77
C TYR A 4 -31.79 -17.49 52.86
N MET A 5 -31.69 -16.28 52.58
CA MET A 5 -31.60 -14.99 53.29
C MET A 5 -30.55 -14.89 54.41
N GLY A 6 -29.59 -14.04 54.28
CA GLY A 6 -28.77 -13.47 55.34
C GLY A 6 -27.43 -12.91 54.84
N TRP A 7 -27.33 -11.64 54.71
CA TRP A 7 -26.71 -10.57 55.49
C TRP A 7 -25.20 -10.39 55.24
N MET A 8 -24.85 -9.29 54.53
CA MET A 8 -24.53 -7.93 55.05
C MET A 8 -23.34 -7.85 56.04
N ALA A 9 -22.27 -7.13 55.67
CA ALA A 9 -21.83 -5.95 56.40
C ALA A 9 -20.59 -5.29 55.77
N LEU A 10 -20.68 -4.00 55.59
CA LEU A 10 -19.63 -3.00 55.38
C LEU A 10 -18.55 -3.06 56.47
N LEU A 11 -17.30 -2.72 56.08
CA LEU A 11 -16.42 -1.95 56.97
C LEU A 11 -15.42 -1.11 56.15
N LEU A 12 -15.67 0.18 56.17
CA LEU A 12 -14.74 1.27 55.83
C LEU A 12 -13.80 1.42 57.04
N ILE A 13 -12.47 1.43 56.78
CA ILE A 13 -11.54 2.03 57.76
C ILE A 13 -10.52 2.85 56.96
N ALA A 14 -10.62 4.16 57.10
CA ALA A 14 -9.58 5.13 56.78
C ALA A 14 -8.61 5.20 57.97
N VAL A 15 -7.31 5.10 57.69
CA VAL A 15 -6.29 5.50 58.70
C VAL A 15 -5.32 6.47 58.04
N LEU A 16 -5.46 7.72 58.45
CA LEU A 16 -4.43 8.75 58.39
C LEU A 16 -3.46 8.50 59.55
N ALA A 17 -2.19 8.47 59.30
CA ALA A 17 -1.19 8.62 60.35
C ALA A 17 -0.01 9.47 59.90
N LEU A 18 0.19 10.50 60.65
CA LEU A 18 1.15 11.59 60.55
C LEU A 18 2.61 11.15 60.74
N SER A 19 3.44 11.95 60.13
CA SER A 19 4.86 12.27 60.30
C SER A 19 5.46 12.08 61.68
N ALA A 20 6.69 11.59 61.74
CA ALA A 20 7.65 11.97 62.77
C ALA A 20 9.07 12.03 62.14
N CYS A 21 9.61 13.22 62.06
CA CYS A 21 11.00 13.51 61.83
C CYS A 21 11.84 13.07 63.03
N THR A 22 12.90 12.29 62.78
CA THR A 22 14.03 12.18 63.71
C THR A 22 15.29 12.64 62.97
N ALA A 23 15.87 13.73 63.47
CA ALA A 23 17.15 14.26 63.06
C ALA A 23 18.32 13.38 63.57
N MET A 24 19.30 13.05 62.74
CA MET A 24 20.61 12.56 63.12
C MET A 24 21.67 13.62 62.73
N PRO A 25 22.77 13.73 63.54
CA PRO A 25 23.69 14.87 63.47
C PRO A 25 24.65 14.80 62.29
N ALA A 26 25.03 15.98 61.81
CA ALA A 26 25.93 16.21 60.71
C ALA A 26 27.38 15.84 61.07
N ALA A 27 28.07 15.15 60.16
CA ALA A 27 29.51 15.02 60.11
C ALA A 27 30.10 16.13 59.16
N PRO A 28 31.32 16.58 59.35
CA PRO A 28 31.83 17.79 58.71
C PRO A 28 32.12 17.64 57.24
N ALA A 29 31.81 18.69 56.50
CA ALA A 29 32.01 18.83 55.07
C ALA A 29 33.51 18.86 54.73
N ALA A 30 33.92 18.03 53.78
CA ALA A 30 35.15 18.20 53.03
C ALA A 30 34.84 19.07 51.79
N GLU A 31 35.56 20.19 51.64
CA GLU A 31 35.51 21.03 50.44
C GLU A 31 35.94 20.24 49.22
N ALA A 32 35.03 20.09 48.25
CA ALA A 32 35.37 19.67 46.91
C ALA A 32 35.52 20.92 46.01
N PRO A 33 36.46 20.89 45.06
CA PRO A 33 36.74 22.06 44.21
C PRO A 33 35.56 22.34 43.29
N ALA A 34 35.24 23.62 43.14
CA ALA A 34 34.25 24.11 42.21
C ALA A 34 34.64 23.74 40.77
N THR A 35 33.90 22.81 40.21
CA THR A 35 33.92 22.60 38.76
C THR A 35 32.93 23.60 38.17
N GLU A 36 33.41 24.57 37.38
CA GLU A 36 32.58 25.41 36.52
C GLU A 36 31.73 24.48 35.68
N ALA A 37 30.42 24.58 35.86
CA ALA A 37 29.46 23.99 34.96
C ALA A 37 29.60 24.74 33.62
N ALA A 38 30.21 24.09 32.63
CA ALA A 38 30.10 24.52 31.26
C ALA A 38 28.59 24.51 30.93
N ALA A 39 28.07 25.67 30.57
CA ALA A 39 26.77 25.78 29.99
C ALA A 39 26.77 24.91 28.73
N GLU A 40 25.99 23.83 28.75
CA GLU A 40 25.69 23.05 27.56
C GLU A 40 24.95 24.00 26.61
N GLU A 41 25.67 24.48 25.59
CA GLU A 41 25.06 25.21 24.49
C GLU A 41 23.95 24.31 23.93
N ALA A 42 22.73 24.81 23.98
CA ALA A 42 21.63 24.21 23.25
C ALA A 42 22.09 23.98 21.79
N PRO A 43 21.79 22.82 21.18
CA PRO A 43 22.19 22.59 19.79
C PRO A 43 21.70 23.80 18.98
N ALA A 44 22.64 24.40 18.24
CA ALA A 44 22.35 25.48 17.32
C ALA A 44 21.18 25.01 16.43
N ALA A 45 20.16 25.88 16.32
CA ALA A 45 19.08 25.67 15.34
C ALA A 45 19.78 25.34 14.01
N ASP A 46 19.40 24.20 13.44
CA ASP A 46 19.86 23.78 12.12
C ASP A 46 19.81 24.99 11.19
N ALA A 47 20.95 25.33 10.62
CA ALA A 47 21.01 26.32 9.56
C ALA A 47 20.04 25.81 8.50
N ALA A 48 18.96 26.57 8.22
CA ALA A 48 17.99 26.23 7.19
C ALA A 48 18.77 25.82 5.94
N ALA A 49 18.60 24.59 5.49
CA ALA A 49 19.27 24.08 4.30
C ALA A 49 18.98 25.08 3.18
N GLU A 50 20.02 25.57 2.48
CA GLU A 50 19.81 26.43 1.32
C GLU A 50 18.98 25.63 0.30
N SER A 51 17.85 26.19 -0.11
CA SER A 51 16.97 25.57 -1.11
C SER A 51 17.74 25.34 -2.41
N ALA A 52 17.71 24.12 -2.92
CA ALA A 52 18.25 23.78 -4.24
C ALA A 52 17.49 24.52 -5.38
N TYR A 53 16.28 25.00 -5.07
CA TYR A 53 15.37 25.71 -5.99
C TYR A 53 15.19 27.18 -5.59
N ALA A 54 16.14 27.77 -4.86
CA ALA A 54 16.08 29.16 -4.45
C ALA A 54 16.05 30.11 -5.67
N GLY A 55 15.01 30.96 -5.74
CA GLY A 55 14.86 31.93 -6.82
C GLY A 55 14.38 31.35 -8.15
N VAL A 56 14.00 30.09 -8.19
CA VAL A 56 13.36 29.46 -9.37
C VAL A 56 11.97 30.05 -9.58
N ASP A 57 11.65 30.39 -10.84
CA ASP A 57 10.33 30.90 -11.25
C ASP A 57 9.66 29.89 -12.21
N PRO A 58 8.66 29.10 -11.75
CA PRO A 58 7.98 28.11 -12.58
C PRO A 58 6.92 28.72 -13.52
N THR A 59 6.81 30.04 -13.60
CA THR A 59 5.73 30.72 -14.35
C THR A 59 5.75 30.36 -15.83
N GLY A 60 4.58 29.95 -16.34
CA GLY A 60 4.35 29.66 -17.76
C GLY A 60 4.97 28.35 -18.27
N GLN A 61 5.47 27.50 -17.37
CA GLN A 61 6.03 26.21 -17.76
C GLN A 61 4.96 25.28 -18.31
N THR A 62 5.36 24.45 -19.30
CA THR A 62 4.55 23.32 -19.79
C THR A 62 5.21 22.04 -19.35
N VAL A 63 4.44 21.18 -18.68
CA VAL A 63 4.89 19.90 -18.13
C VAL A 63 4.17 18.77 -18.86
N VAL A 64 4.90 18.00 -19.65
CA VAL A 64 4.36 16.78 -20.26
C VAL A 64 4.26 15.69 -19.21
N TRP A 65 3.09 15.06 -19.08
CA TRP A 65 2.83 13.94 -18.20
C TRP A 65 2.47 12.67 -18.98
N TRP A 66 3.31 11.67 -18.93
CA TRP A 66 3.00 10.34 -19.43
C TRP A 66 2.24 9.52 -18.40
N HIS A 67 1.00 9.11 -18.73
CA HIS A 67 0.11 8.40 -17.81
C HIS A 67 -0.53 7.16 -18.46
N GLN A 68 -1.07 6.26 -17.60
CA GLN A 68 -1.66 4.98 -17.96
C GLN A 68 -3.20 4.95 -17.87
N HIS A 69 -3.84 6.03 -17.46
CA HIS A 69 -5.29 6.04 -17.26
C HIS A 69 -6.03 6.01 -18.61
N SER A 70 -7.16 5.29 -18.65
CA SER A 70 -7.96 5.11 -19.84
C SER A 70 -9.46 5.15 -19.53
N GLY A 71 -10.29 5.29 -20.57
CA GLY A 71 -11.75 5.31 -20.48
C GLY A 71 -12.29 6.43 -19.60
N SER A 72 -13.35 6.16 -18.83
CA SER A 72 -14.00 7.16 -17.98
C SER A 72 -13.09 7.75 -16.91
N ARG A 73 -12.11 6.96 -16.45
CA ARG A 73 -11.11 7.44 -15.48
C ARG A 73 -10.22 8.51 -16.11
N GLU A 74 -9.75 8.30 -17.34
CA GLU A 74 -8.98 9.30 -18.09
C GLU A 74 -9.81 10.55 -18.39
N GLU A 75 -11.04 10.39 -18.89
CA GLU A 75 -11.91 11.52 -19.19
C GLU A 75 -12.12 12.46 -17.99
N ASN A 76 -12.26 11.91 -16.79
CA ASN A 76 -12.41 12.71 -15.59
C ASN A 76 -11.09 13.28 -15.08
N LEU A 77 -9.97 12.54 -15.22
CA LEU A 77 -8.63 13.05 -14.93
C LEU A 77 -8.33 14.29 -15.78
N LEU A 78 -8.63 14.25 -17.09
CA LEU A 78 -8.44 15.39 -18.00
C LEU A 78 -9.22 16.63 -17.58
N LYS A 79 -10.43 16.47 -17.03
CA LYS A 79 -11.20 17.59 -16.47
C LYS A 79 -10.51 18.19 -15.24
N MET A 80 -10.00 17.36 -14.34
CA MET A 80 -9.26 17.83 -13.16
C MET A 80 -7.98 18.57 -13.56
N ILE A 81 -7.24 18.05 -14.56
CA ILE A 81 -6.05 18.72 -15.08
C ILE A 81 -6.40 20.06 -15.73
N ALA A 82 -7.50 20.15 -16.48
CA ALA A 82 -7.96 21.41 -17.05
C ALA A 82 -8.25 22.45 -15.96
N GLU A 83 -8.88 22.07 -14.86
CA GLU A 83 -9.10 22.94 -13.70
C GLU A 83 -7.78 23.46 -13.11
N PHE A 84 -6.78 22.58 -12.94
CA PHE A 84 -5.45 22.99 -12.49
C PHE A 84 -4.84 24.00 -13.47
N ASN A 85 -4.85 23.69 -14.76
CA ASN A 85 -4.28 24.55 -15.80
C ASN A 85 -4.93 25.94 -15.84
N GLU A 86 -6.23 26.03 -15.54
CA GLU A 86 -6.97 27.29 -15.52
C GLU A 86 -6.79 28.09 -14.22
N SER A 87 -6.54 27.42 -13.09
CA SER A 87 -6.64 28.04 -11.77
C SER A 87 -5.31 28.24 -11.05
N ASN A 88 -4.20 27.57 -11.44
CA ASN A 88 -2.93 27.75 -10.76
C ASN A 88 -2.34 29.16 -10.99
N GLU A 89 -1.76 29.73 -9.94
CA GLU A 89 -1.27 31.12 -9.92
C GLU A 89 -0.05 31.38 -10.82
N TYR A 90 0.68 30.30 -11.20
CA TYR A 90 1.89 30.39 -12.01
C TYR A 90 1.63 30.24 -13.52
N GLY A 91 0.39 29.96 -13.94
CA GLY A 91 0.07 29.71 -15.35
C GLY A 91 0.77 28.48 -15.91
N ILE A 92 1.02 27.49 -15.05
CA ILE A 92 1.59 26.20 -15.44
C ILE A 92 0.55 25.43 -16.26
N THR A 93 1.00 24.78 -17.32
CA THR A 93 0.18 23.90 -18.14
C THR A 93 0.67 22.47 -18.06
N ILE A 94 -0.16 21.56 -17.57
CA ILE A 94 0.07 20.12 -17.66
C ILE A 94 -0.49 19.63 -19.00
N ASP A 95 0.36 18.94 -19.79
CA ASP A 95 0.01 18.28 -21.04
C ASP A 95 -0.04 16.75 -20.80
N PRO A 96 -1.22 16.17 -20.46
CA PRO A 96 -1.36 14.76 -20.19
C PRO A 96 -1.36 13.94 -21.47
N GLN A 97 -0.53 12.92 -21.54
CA GLN A 97 -0.39 12.03 -22.68
C GLN A 97 -0.54 10.57 -22.24
N ASN A 98 -1.62 9.91 -22.65
CA ASN A 98 -1.80 8.48 -22.45
C ASN A 98 -0.75 7.71 -23.28
N GLN A 99 0.02 6.88 -22.60
CA GLN A 99 1.07 6.10 -23.26
C GLN A 99 0.81 4.58 -23.25
N GLY A 100 -0.38 4.15 -22.86
CA GLY A 100 -0.74 2.76 -22.66
C GLY A 100 -0.65 2.34 -21.19
N GLY A 101 -0.44 1.07 -20.92
CA GLY A 101 -0.25 0.56 -19.55
C GLY A 101 1.15 0.86 -18.99
N TYR A 102 1.40 0.37 -17.78
CA TYR A 102 2.70 0.58 -17.12
C TYR A 102 3.86 -0.03 -17.91
N ASP A 103 3.67 -1.20 -18.51
CA ASP A 103 4.70 -1.87 -19.31
C ASP A 103 5.05 -1.08 -20.57
N GLU A 104 4.05 -0.56 -21.28
CA GLU A 104 4.27 0.28 -22.47
C GLU A 104 4.96 1.60 -22.11
N ILE A 105 4.63 2.19 -20.96
CA ILE A 105 5.32 3.40 -20.45
C ILE A 105 6.77 3.07 -20.14
N ARG A 106 7.05 1.99 -19.41
CA ARG A 106 8.40 1.54 -19.09
C ARG A 106 9.25 1.37 -20.35
N ASP A 107 8.72 0.68 -21.35
CA ASP A 107 9.44 0.43 -22.61
C ASP A 107 9.77 1.72 -23.37
N LYS A 108 8.83 2.68 -23.36
CA LYS A 108 9.03 4.00 -23.97
C LYS A 108 10.04 4.85 -23.21
N VAL A 109 9.98 4.85 -21.87
CA VAL A 109 10.96 5.56 -21.03
C VAL A 109 12.36 4.98 -21.24
N ASN A 110 12.50 3.65 -21.22
CA ASN A 110 13.77 2.99 -21.46
C ASN A 110 14.36 3.33 -22.85
N SER A 111 13.51 3.33 -23.87
CA SER A 111 13.90 3.72 -25.22
C SER A 111 14.33 5.20 -25.30
N SER A 112 13.64 6.08 -24.58
CA SER A 112 13.94 7.51 -24.53
C SER A 112 15.25 7.79 -23.79
N ILE A 113 15.48 7.10 -22.67
CA ILE A 113 16.76 7.17 -21.93
C ILE A 113 17.92 6.73 -22.83
N ALA A 114 17.77 5.60 -23.54
CA ALA A 114 18.79 5.10 -24.45
C ALA A 114 19.06 6.05 -25.64
N ALA A 115 18.06 6.82 -26.06
CA ALA A 115 18.21 7.85 -27.09
C ALA A 115 18.79 9.18 -26.57
N GLY A 116 18.89 9.36 -25.25
CA GLY A 116 19.31 10.62 -24.62
C GLY A 116 18.26 11.73 -24.67
N GLU A 117 17.01 11.38 -24.92
CA GLU A 117 15.88 12.32 -25.04
C GLU A 117 14.68 11.80 -24.25
N LEU A 118 14.40 12.38 -23.08
CA LEU A 118 13.22 12.08 -22.28
C LEU A 118 12.20 13.24 -22.42
N PRO A 119 11.11 13.05 -23.20
CA PRO A 119 10.22 14.16 -23.56
C PRO A 119 9.22 14.53 -22.45
N ALA A 120 9.06 13.68 -21.44
CA ALA A 120 8.13 13.89 -20.35
C ALA A 120 8.86 14.29 -19.07
N ALA A 121 8.39 15.34 -18.41
CA ALA A 121 8.88 15.75 -17.09
C ALA A 121 8.18 14.99 -15.96
N LEU A 122 6.93 14.52 -16.16
CA LEU A 122 6.20 13.65 -15.24
C LEU A 122 6.03 12.27 -15.87
N LEU A 123 6.46 11.26 -15.13
CA LEU A 123 6.36 9.86 -15.49
C LEU A 123 5.51 9.13 -14.45
N VAL A 124 4.98 7.96 -14.83
CA VAL A 124 4.32 7.06 -13.89
C VAL A 124 4.91 5.66 -14.02
N GLY A 125 5.08 4.98 -12.90
CA GLY A 125 5.59 3.62 -12.85
C GLY A 125 5.64 3.09 -11.43
N TYR A 126 5.95 1.81 -11.30
CA TYR A 126 6.13 1.18 -10.00
C TYR A 126 7.52 1.48 -9.43
N GLN A 127 7.73 1.14 -8.17
CA GLN A 127 8.96 1.39 -7.44
C GLN A 127 10.20 0.69 -8.07
N ASN A 128 10.03 -0.44 -8.71
CA ASN A 128 11.09 -1.12 -9.46
C ASN A 128 11.46 -0.41 -10.77
N ASP A 129 10.47 0.24 -11.43
CA ASP A 129 10.73 1.09 -12.61
C ASP A 129 11.53 2.34 -12.20
N GLN A 130 11.22 2.93 -11.04
CA GLN A 130 12.00 4.04 -10.47
C GLN A 130 13.46 3.66 -10.30
N SER A 131 13.73 2.47 -9.73
CA SER A 131 15.08 1.95 -9.53
C SER A 131 15.82 1.80 -10.86
N PHE A 132 15.16 1.24 -11.86
CA PHE A 132 15.74 1.07 -13.18
C PHE A 132 16.07 2.42 -13.85
N TYR A 133 15.18 3.41 -13.75
CA TYR A 133 15.43 4.73 -14.33
C TYR A 133 16.56 5.45 -13.60
N GLN A 134 16.65 5.30 -12.27
CA GLN A 134 17.68 5.95 -11.47
C GLN A 134 19.09 5.39 -11.68
N LEU A 135 19.26 4.18 -12.21
CA LEU A 135 20.55 3.71 -12.72
C LEU A 135 21.16 4.64 -13.78
N ASN A 136 20.31 5.36 -14.51
CA ASN A 136 20.71 6.33 -15.52
C ASN A 136 20.67 7.78 -15.00
N ASP A 137 20.51 7.97 -13.70
CA ASP A 137 20.46 9.29 -13.04
C ASP A 137 19.44 10.28 -13.66
N VAL A 138 18.28 9.77 -14.10
CA VAL A 138 17.27 10.59 -14.79
C VAL A 138 16.16 11.12 -13.90
N LEU A 139 16.07 10.67 -12.63
CA LEU A 139 15.03 11.09 -11.71
C LEU A 139 15.53 12.12 -10.69
N VAL A 140 14.66 13.05 -10.36
CA VAL A 140 14.86 13.98 -9.24
C VAL A 140 14.68 13.24 -7.92
N ASP A 141 15.54 13.46 -6.95
CA ASP A 141 15.27 13.09 -5.57
C ASP A 141 14.18 14.01 -5.01
N LEU A 142 12.97 13.48 -4.88
CA LEU A 142 11.79 14.26 -4.51
C LEU A 142 11.82 14.76 -3.06
N ASP A 143 12.70 14.24 -2.21
CA ASP A 143 12.92 14.81 -0.87
C ASP A 143 13.50 16.23 -0.96
N THR A 144 14.23 16.56 -2.02
CA THR A 144 14.74 17.92 -2.25
C THR A 144 13.62 18.93 -2.53
N LEU A 145 12.54 18.50 -3.21
CA LEU A 145 11.35 19.31 -3.48
C LEU A 145 10.36 19.26 -2.31
N MET A 146 10.13 18.08 -1.75
CA MET A 146 9.18 17.89 -0.65
C MET A 146 9.56 18.68 0.60
N ASN A 147 10.87 18.77 0.89
CA ASN A 147 11.40 19.48 2.06
C ASN A 147 11.87 20.92 1.73
N ASP A 148 11.67 21.40 0.50
CA ASP A 148 12.10 22.74 0.11
C ASP A 148 11.34 23.81 0.91
N PRO A 149 12.02 24.80 1.49
CA PRO A 149 11.38 25.81 2.33
C PRO A 149 10.41 26.75 1.60
N ALA A 150 10.52 26.87 0.27
CA ALA A 150 9.62 27.70 -0.55
C ALA A 150 8.53 26.88 -1.25
N TRP A 151 8.87 25.68 -1.72
CA TRP A 151 8.00 24.87 -2.60
C TRP A 151 7.42 23.64 -1.94
N GLY A 152 8.04 23.17 -0.83
CA GLY A 152 7.75 21.89 -0.21
C GLY A 152 6.42 21.80 0.53
N LEU A 153 6.28 20.71 1.24
CA LEU A 153 5.19 20.45 2.15
C LEU A 153 5.56 20.89 3.57
N SER A 154 4.61 21.37 4.33
CA SER A 154 4.78 21.58 5.76
C SER A 154 4.92 20.23 6.50
N ALA A 155 5.50 20.27 7.70
CA ALA A 155 5.62 19.07 8.55
C ALA A 155 4.23 18.42 8.84
N GLU A 156 3.18 19.25 8.96
CA GLU A 156 1.81 18.79 9.16
C GLU A 156 1.27 18.08 7.91
N GLU A 157 1.52 18.64 6.72
CA GLU A 157 1.14 18.01 5.45
C GLU A 157 1.86 16.68 5.23
N VAL A 158 3.14 16.58 5.57
CA VAL A 158 3.89 15.31 5.47
C VAL A 158 3.34 14.29 6.46
N ALA A 159 3.04 14.68 7.70
CA ALA A 159 2.50 13.79 8.72
C ALA A 159 1.08 13.29 8.41
N ASP A 160 0.36 13.93 7.49
CA ASP A 160 -0.97 13.51 7.06
C ASP A 160 -0.93 12.33 6.05
N PHE A 161 0.21 12.07 5.40
CA PHE A 161 0.37 10.91 4.53
C PHE A 161 0.43 9.61 5.36
N TYR A 162 -0.12 8.53 4.80
CA TYR A 162 0.12 7.20 5.35
C TYR A 162 1.61 6.84 5.21
N PRO A 163 2.33 6.51 6.29
CA PRO A 163 3.79 6.36 6.26
C PRO A 163 4.28 5.38 5.18
N ALA A 164 3.69 4.18 5.11
CA ALA A 164 4.07 3.17 4.12
C ALA A 164 3.94 3.66 2.67
N PHE A 165 3.06 4.65 2.39
CA PHE A 165 2.89 5.18 1.04
C PHE A 165 4.06 6.08 0.62
N LEU A 166 4.62 6.83 1.56
CA LEU A 166 5.82 7.61 1.31
C LEU A 166 7.09 6.74 1.33
N GLU A 167 7.15 5.75 2.22
CA GLU A 167 8.30 4.87 2.38
C GLU A 167 8.52 3.96 1.17
N GLN A 168 7.45 3.51 0.52
CA GLN A 168 7.50 2.66 -0.68
C GLN A 168 8.39 3.23 -1.79
N SER A 169 8.51 4.55 -1.89
CA SER A 169 9.26 5.24 -2.95
C SER A 169 10.64 5.71 -2.49
N VAL A 170 11.04 5.40 -1.24
CA VAL A 170 12.40 5.63 -0.72
C VAL A 170 13.26 4.42 -1.03
N ASN A 171 14.32 4.59 -1.81
CA ASN A 171 15.10 3.48 -2.32
C ASN A 171 16.44 3.31 -1.59
N PRO A 172 16.63 2.22 -0.83
CA PRO A 172 17.86 1.99 -0.06
C PRO A 172 19.09 1.70 -0.95
N ILE A 173 18.90 1.33 -2.22
CA ILE A 173 19.99 1.11 -3.18
C ILE A 173 20.59 2.46 -3.64
N PHE A 174 19.78 3.52 -3.68
CA PHE A 174 20.16 4.85 -4.11
C PHE A 174 20.22 5.83 -2.92
N ASP A 175 20.96 5.48 -1.87
CA ASP A 175 21.22 6.31 -0.70
C ASP A 175 19.95 6.88 -0.02
N ASN A 176 18.86 6.10 -0.05
CA ASN A 176 17.53 6.45 0.43
C ASN A 176 16.90 7.67 -0.29
N GLN A 177 17.22 7.91 -1.54
CA GLN A 177 16.53 8.90 -2.36
C GLN A 177 15.06 8.53 -2.52
N ARG A 178 14.18 9.52 -2.50
CA ARG A 178 12.76 9.37 -2.85
C ARG A 178 12.59 9.54 -4.35
N LEU A 179 12.39 8.43 -5.05
CA LEU A 179 12.37 8.43 -6.51
C LEU A 179 10.97 8.60 -7.11
N GLY A 180 9.93 8.50 -6.30
CA GLY A 180 8.54 8.68 -6.70
C GLY A 180 7.70 9.32 -5.60
N PHE A 181 6.49 9.76 -5.97
CA PHE A 181 5.51 10.32 -5.05
C PHE A 181 4.15 9.68 -5.28
N PRO A 182 3.43 9.25 -4.22
CA PRO A 182 2.20 8.48 -4.37
C PRO A 182 1.01 9.37 -4.80
N PRO A 183 0.48 9.24 -6.04
CA PRO A 183 -0.73 9.95 -6.45
C PRO A 183 -2.00 9.29 -5.93
N ASN A 184 -1.94 8.03 -5.61
CA ASN A 184 -2.99 7.18 -5.05
C ASN A 184 -2.42 5.79 -4.71
N ARG A 185 -3.20 4.95 -4.03
CA ARG A 185 -2.83 3.54 -3.78
C ARG A 185 -4.03 2.62 -3.93
N SER A 186 -3.71 1.35 -4.16
CA SER A 186 -4.59 0.21 -4.00
C SER A 186 -4.02 -0.72 -2.94
N MET A 187 -4.81 -1.71 -2.56
CA MET A 187 -4.44 -2.69 -1.55
C MET A 187 -4.98 -4.05 -1.96
N GLU A 188 -4.23 -5.12 -1.75
CA GLU A 188 -4.78 -6.47 -1.80
C GLU A 188 -5.69 -6.70 -0.61
N VAL A 189 -6.92 -7.12 -0.89
CA VAL A 189 -7.94 -7.42 0.12
C VAL A 189 -8.68 -8.72 -0.21
N LEU A 190 -9.34 -9.27 0.79
CA LEU A 190 -10.30 -10.33 0.62
C LEU A 190 -11.67 -9.73 0.32
N PHE A 191 -12.24 -10.01 -0.87
CA PHE A 191 -13.66 -9.82 -1.17
C PHE A 191 -14.45 -11.00 -0.63
N TYR A 192 -15.56 -10.74 0.07
CA TYR A 192 -16.41 -11.77 0.63
C TYR A 192 -17.90 -11.52 0.37
N ASN A 193 -18.65 -12.57 0.11
CA ASN A 193 -20.08 -12.51 -0.11
C ASN A 193 -20.81 -12.69 1.23
N GLN A 194 -21.27 -11.60 1.83
CA GLN A 194 -21.93 -11.59 3.12
C GLN A 194 -23.23 -12.38 3.13
N THR A 195 -24.07 -12.16 2.10
CA THR A 195 -25.35 -12.87 1.99
C THR A 195 -25.14 -14.39 1.96
N TRP A 196 -24.19 -14.86 1.21
CA TRP A 196 -23.90 -16.29 1.11
C TRP A 196 -23.26 -16.86 2.37
N LEU A 197 -22.39 -16.09 3.04
CA LEU A 197 -21.88 -16.48 4.36
C LEU A 197 -23.01 -16.68 5.37
N GLU A 198 -23.98 -15.76 5.42
CA GLU A 198 -25.14 -15.86 6.33
C GLU A 198 -26.03 -17.06 5.99
N GLU A 199 -26.26 -17.36 4.71
CA GLU A 199 -26.96 -18.56 4.25
C GLU A 199 -26.30 -19.87 4.71
N LEU A 200 -24.95 -19.86 4.82
CA LEU A 200 -24.15 -20.99 5.34
C LEU A 200 -24.03 -21.00 6.87
N GLY A 201 -24.56 -19.98 7.56
CA GLY A 201 -24.57 -19.89 9.03
C GLY A 201 -23.39 -19.15 9.63
N PHE A 202 -22.60 -18.43 8.83
CA PHE A 202 -21.48 -17.61 9.30
C PHE A 202 -21.90 -16.14 9.48
N ALA A 203 -21.35 -15.47 10.50
CA ALA A 203 -21.77 -14.12 10.85
C ALA A 203 -21.14 -13.00 9.99
N GLY A 204 -19.99 -13.26 9.36
CA GLY A 204 -19.23 -12.26 8.59
C GLY A 204 -17.91 -12.79 8.06
N ALA A 205 -17.07 -11.89 7.61
CA ALA A 205 -15.75 -12.22 7.04
C ALA A 205 -14.85 -12.96 8.05
N PRO A 206 -14.03 -13.92 7.59
CA PRO A 206 -13.03 -14.57 8.43
C PRO A 206 -11.89 -13.61 8.80
N THR A 207 -11.31 -13.78 9.99
CA THR A 207 -10.11 -13.07 10.43
C THR A 207 -8.90 -13.99 10.48
N THR A 208 -9.10 -15.25 10.72
CA THR A 208 -8.03 -16.26 10.83
C THR A 208 -8.03 -17.23 9.65
N PRO A 209 -6.88 -17.86 9.33
CA PRO A 209 -6.81 -18.89 8.31
C PRO A 209 -7.75 -20.08 8.56
N ASP A 210 -7.95 -20.48 9.82
CA ASP A 210 -8.85 -21.59 10.15
C ASP A 210 -10.31 -21.26 9.86
N GLU A 211 -10.78 -20.08 10.25
CA GLU A 211 -12.14 -19.58 9.90
C GLU A 211 -12.32 -19.49 8.38
N PHE A 212 -11.31 -18.96 7.68
CA PHE A 212 -11.34 -18.85 6.22
C PHE A 212 -11.47 -20.22 5.55
N LYS A 213 -10.68 -21.20 6.00
CA LYS A 213 -10.73 -22.57 5.47
C LYS A 213 -12.10 -23.20 5.71
N GLU A 214 -12.65 -23.09 6.93
CA GLU A 214 -13.98 -23.61 7.25
C GLU A 214 -15.03 -23.05 6.33
N MET A 215 -15.07 -21.72 6.15
CA MET A 215 -16.04 -21.03 5.31
C MET A 215 -15.89 -21.36 3.81
N ALA A 216 -14.65 -21.36 3.31
CA ALA A 216 -14.38 -21.69 1.90
C ALA A 216 -14.76 -23.14 1.57
N CYS A 217 -14.42 -24.08 2.45
CA CYS A 217 -14.79 -25.50 2.26
C CYS A 217 -16.29 -25.72 2.35
N ALA A 218 -17.00 -25.02 3.27
CA ALA A 218 -18.46 -25.12 3.35
C ALA A 218 -19.13 -24.62 2.07
N ALA A 219 -18.67 -23.51 1.50
CA ALA A 219 -19.18 -22.97 0.25
C ALA A 219 -18.88 -23.89 -0.95
N ALA A 220 -17.66 -24.40 -1.05
CA ALA A 220 -17.29 -25.37 -2.09
C ALA A 220 -18.14 -26.64 -2.02
N ALA A 221 -18.38 -27.17 -0.82
CA ALA A 221 -19.24 -28.34 -0.62
C ALA A 221 -20.70 -28.05 -0.98
N ALA A 222 -21.21 -26.85 -0.74
CA ALA A 222 -22.58 -26.45 -1.08
C ALA A 222 -22.80 -26.37 -2.60
N VAL A 223 -21.79 -25.93 -3.37
CA VAL A 223 -21.83 -25.89 -4.84
C VAL A 223 -21.58 -27.27 -5.44
N GLY A 224 -20.55 -27.97 -5.03
CA GLY A 224 -20.26 -29.37 -5.37
C GLY A 224 -19.78 -29.62 -6.81
N ASP A 225 -19.37 -28.59 -7.55
CA ASP A 225 -18.85 -28.68 -8.92
C ASP A 225 -17.38 -28.34 -9.06
N GLY A 226 -16.66 -28.21 -7.94
CA GLY A 226 -15.26 -27.80 -7.88
C GLY A 226 -15.06 -26.29 -7.78
N THR A 227 -16.16 -25.53 -7.70
CA THR A 227 -16.16 -24.08 -7.44
C THR A 227 -16.85 -23.75 -6.12
N GLY A 228 -17.07 -22.49 -5.81
CA GLY A 228 -17.84 -22.05 -4.64
C GLY A 228 -16.96 -21.56 -3.49
N GLY A 229 -15.79 -22.09 -3.30
CA GLY A 229 -14.86 -21.72 -2.23
C GLY A 229 -14.07 -20.43 -2.54
N TYR A 230 -12.76 -20.49 -2.40
CA TYR A 230 -11.86 -19.38 -2.67
C TYR A 230 -11.37 -19.38 -4.13
N ILE A 231 -11.46 -18.23 -4.78
CA ILE A 231 -10.90 -18.02 -6.12
C ILE A 231 -9.42 -17.61 -5.95
N LEU A 232 -8.51 -18.57 -6.19
CA LEU A 232 -7.07 -18.36 -6.12
C LEU A 232 -6.57 -17.43 -7.22
N ARG A 233 -5.62 -16.59 -6.87
CA ARG A 233 -4.82 -15.81 -7.80
C ARG A 233 -3.37 -16.21 -7.70
N ASP A 234 -2.69 -16.26 -8.83
CA ASP A 234 -1.29 -16.70 -8.96
C ASP A 234 -0.31 -15.53 -9.18
N ASP A 235 -0.77 -14.28 -9.08
CA ASP A 235 0.11 -13.12 -9.25
C ASP A 235 0.99 -12.84 -8.00
N ALA A 236 2.11 -12.17 -8.23
CA ALA A 236 3.09 -11.89 -7.18
C ALA A 236 2.54 -11.03 -6.03
N SER A 237 1.58 -10.12 -6.30
CA SER A 237 0.98 -9.29 -5.25
C SER A 237 0.08 -10.12 -4.33
N ALA A 238 -0.62 -11.11 -4.90
CA ALA A 238 -1.40 -12.08 -4.11
C ALA A 238 -0.48 -12.95 -3.26
N PHE A 239 0.64 -13.43 -3.85
CA PHE A 239 1.67 -14.17 -3.11
C PHE A 239 2.24 -13.36 -1.95
N ALA A 240 2.64 -12.09 -2.19
CA ALA A 240 3.17 -11.21 -1.16
C ALA A 240 2.14 -10.96 -0.04
N ALA A 241 0.86 -10.72 -0.38
CA ALA A 241 -0.20 -10.50 0.59
C ALA A 241 -0.37 -11.68 1.56
N TRP A 242 -0.36 -12.91 1.06
CA TRP A 242 -0.40 -14.09 1.92
C TRP A 242 0.89 -14.30 2.73
N THR A 243 2.04 -13.96 2.16
CA THR A 243 3.32 -13.97 2.90
C THR A 243 3.25 -13.02 4.09
N PHE A 244 2.81 -11.77 3.88
CA PHE A 244 2.66 -10.77 4.94
C PHE A 244 1.61 -11.19 5.99
N ALA A 245 0.48 -11.75 5.56
CA ALA A 245 -0.57 -12.20 6.45
C ALA A 245 -0.10 -13.30 7.43
N PHE A 246 0.88 -14.10 7.04
CA PHE A 246 1.52 -15.11 7.91
C PHE A 246 2.74 -14.55 8.67
N GLY A 247 3.05 -13.27 8.56
CA GLY A 247 4.15 -12.62 9.28
C GLY A 247 5.51 -12.80 8.60
N GLY A 248 5.52 -13.21 7.33
CA GLY A 248 6.72 -13.21 6.49
C GLY A 248 6.93 -11.86 5.80
N ASP A 249 8.03 -11.80 5.05
CA ASP A 249 8.35 -10.68 4.17
C ASP A 249 8.92 -11.23 2.85
N VAL A 250 8.95 -10.38 1.83
CA VAL A 250 9.57 -10.66 0.53
C VAL A 250 10.92 -9.95 0.38
N LEU A 251 11.23 -9.00 1.27
CA LEU A 251 12.49 -8.28 1.38
C LEU A 251 13.31 -8.70 2.59
N THR A 252 14.61 -8.64 2.48
CA THR A 252 15.51 -8.66 3.63
C THR A 252 15.31 -7.40 4.49
N GLU A 253 15.66 -7.45 5.78
CA GLU A 253 15.47 -6.35 6.74
C GLU A 253 16.14 -5.02 6.28
N ASP A 254 17.24 -5.10 5.53
CA ASP A 254 17.93 -3.94 4.98
C ASP A 254 17.35 -3.44 3.64
N GLY A 255 16.30 -4.09 3.13
CA GLY A 255 15.65 -3.75 1.87
C GLY A 255 16.49 -3.98 0.60
N LYS A 256 17.63 -4.67 0.70
CA LYS A 256 18.60 -4.81 -0.40
C LYS A 256 18.64 -6.20 -1.05
N GLY A 257 17.78 -7.08 -0.63
CA GLY A 257 17.70 -8.44 -1.15
C GLY A 257 16.33 -9.05 -0.90
N TYR A 258 16.14 -10.26 -1.40
CA TYR A 258 14.88 -11.00 -1.31
C TYR A 258 14.93 -12.12 -0.29
N VAL A 259 13.78 -12.38 0.36
CA VAL A 259 13.59 -13.50 1.28
C VAL A 259 12.20 -14.12 1.08
N PHE A 260 12.08 -15.13 0.21
CA PHE A 260 10.82 -15.85 -0.02
C PHE A 260 10.70 -17.15 0.77
N ASN A 261 11.75 -17.61 1.40
CA ASN A 261 11.84 -18.94 2.03
C ASN A 261 11.75 -18.90 3.55
N SER A 262 11.17 -17.82 4.12
CA SER A 262 10.97 -17.74 5.57
C SER A 262 10.00 -18.82 6.06
N PRO A 263 10.08 -19.27 7.32
CA PRO A 263 9.12 -20.21 7.90
C PRO A 263 7.66 -19.74 7.74
N ALA A 264 7.42 -18.44 7.89
CA ALA A 264 6.09 -17.84 7.75
C ALA A 264 5.58 -17.93 6.29
N THR A 265 6.41 -17.67 5.29
CA THR A 265 6.07 -17.85 3.87
C THR A 265 5.75 -19.32 3.56
N VAL A 266 6.57 -20.25 4.07
CA VAL A 266 6.32 -21.70 3.92
C VAL A 266 4.99 -22.09 4.52
N GLU A 267 4.65 -21.57 5.71
CA GLU A 267 3.37 -21.84 6.37
C GLU A 267 2.20 -21.30 5.54
N GLY A 268 2.28 -20.05 5.04
CA GLY A 268 1.26 -19.45 4.17
C GLY A 268 1.03 -20.24 2.89
N MET A 269 2.11 -20.66 2.20
CA MET A 269 2.00 -21.48 0.99
C MET A 269 1.47 -22.88 1.29
N THR A 270 1.82 -23.47 2.44
CA THR A 270 1.27 -24.76 2.90
C THR A 270 -0.22 -24.65 3.14
N PHE A 271 -0.67 -23.55 3.75
CA PHE A 271 -2.08 -23.28 3.98
C PHE A 271 -2.86 -23.19 2.66
N LEU A 272 -2.40 -22.36 1.72
CA LEU A 272 -3.05 -22.19 0.40
C LEU A 272 -3.08 -23.51 -0.38
N LYS A 273 -1.98 -24.27 -0.36
CA LYS A 273 -1.92 -25.60 -0.96
C LYS A 273 -2.97 -26.54 -0.37
N SER A 274 -3.16 -26.51 0.95
CA SER A 274 -4.16 -27.35 1.63
C SER A 274 -5.59 -27.04 1.17
N LEU A 275 -5.92 -25.74 0.96
CA LEU A 275 -7.21 -25.32 0.43
C LEU A 275 -7.45 -25.87 -0.99
N TYR A 276 -6.43 -25.78 -1.84
CA TYR A 276 -6.47 -26.25 -3.20
C TYR A 276 -6.62 -27.79 -3.26
N ASP A 277 -5.82 -28.53 -2.51
CA ASP A 277 -5.84 -30.01 -2.48
C ASP A 277 -7.16 -30.57 -1.94
N GLU A 278 -7.80 -29.86 -1.01
CA GLU A 278 -9.07 -30.24 -0.43
C GLU A 278 -10.27 -29.80 -1.26
N GLY A 279 -10.05 -29.10 -2.39
CA GLY A 279 -11.11 -28.58 -3.27
C GLY A 279 -11.88 -27.42 -2.67
N CYS A 280 -11.33 -26.73 -1.67
CA CYS A 280 -11.89 -25.54 -1.05
C CYS A 280 -11.49 -24.25 -1.78
N ALA A 281 -10.54 -24.36 -2.72
CA ALA A 281 -10.08 -23.29 -3.57
C ALA A 281 -9.83 -23.78 -5.00
N TYR A 282 -9.92 -22.89 -5.96
CA TYR A 282 -9.67 -23.21 -7.37
C TYR A 282 -9.07 -22.00 -8.11
N PHE A 283 -8.35 -22.26 -9.20
CA PHE A 283 -7.85 -21.22 -10.08
C PHE A 283 -8.90 -20.74 -11.07
N PHE A 284 -8.97 -19.42 -11.25
CA PHE A 284 -9.66 -18.81 -12.38
C PHE A 284 -8.65 -17.95 -13.16
N THR A 285 -8.35 -18.36 -14.40
CA THR A 285 -7.28 -17.80 -15.23
C THR A 285 -7.78 -16.98 -16.42
N GLU A 286 -9.12 -16.85 -16.61
CA GLU A 286 -9.74 -16.17 -17.74
C GLU A 286 -10.05 -14.69 -17.46
N GLY A 287 -9.20 -14.00 -16.69
CA GLY A 287 -9.35 -12.59 -16.35
C GLY A 287 -9.52 -12.32 -14.86
N PHE A 288 -10.29 -11.28 -14.52
CA PHE A 288 -10.50 -10.89 -13.12
C PHE A 288 -11.59 -11.74 -12.45
N PRO A 289 -11.49 -12.01 -11.15
CA PRO A 289 -12.41 -12.91 -10.44
C PRO A 289 -13.80 -12.33 -10.17
N ASN A 290 -14.03 -11.03 -10.37
CA ASN A 290 -15.28 -10.35 -10.03
C ASN A 290 -16.54 -10.96 -10.71
N PRO A 291 -16.54 -11.38 -11.99
CA PRO A 291 -17.72 -12.06 -12.58
C PRO A 291 -18.01 -13.41 -11.94
N GLN A 292 -16.96 -14.17 -11.58
CA GLN A 292 -17.12 -15.46 -10.90
C GLN A 292 -17.67 -15.27 -9.48
N PHE A 293 -17.17 -14.28 -8.76
CA PHE A 293 -17.67 -13.89 -7.44
C PHE A 293 -19.16 -13.50 -7.51
N ALA A 294 -19.55 -12.62 -8.45
CA ALA A 294 -20.92 -12.19 -8.67
C ALA A 294 -21.86 -13.33 -9.03
N ALA A 295 -21.36 -14.32 -9.77
CA ALA A 295 -22.10 -15.53 -10.14
C ALA A 295 -22.18 -16.59 -9.02
N ARG A 296 -21.68 -16.28 -7.80
CA ARG A 296 -21.56 -17.23 -6.67
C ARG A 296 -20.72 -18.48 -7.01
N LYS A 297 -19.68 -18.31 -7.86
CA LYS A 297 -18.68 -19.35 -8.12
C LYS A 297 -17.49 -19.27 -7.16
N GLY A 298 -17.41 -18.25 -6.32
CA GLY A 298 -16.48 -18.12 -5.19
C GLY A 298 -17.10 -17.26 -4.12
N ILE A 299 -17.14 -17.78 -2.89
CA ILE A 299 -17.59 -17.01 -1.73
C ILE A 299 -16.55 -15.97 -1.34
N PHE A 300 -15.28 -16.27 -1.64
CA PHE A 300 -14.14 -15.39 -1.47
C PHE A 300 -13.39 -15.21 -2.78
N ALA A 301 -12.89 -14.00 -2.98
CA ALA A 301 -11.94 -13.66 -4.01
C ALA A 301 -10.88 -12.71 -3.43
N GLN A 302 -9.65 -12.82 -3.89
CA GLN A 302 -8.61 -11.85 -3.56
C GLN A 302 -8.44 -10.88 -4.72
N GLY A 303 -8.12 -9.62 -4.42
CA GLY A 303 -7.82 -8.65 -5.46
C GLY A 303 -7.67 -7.24 -4.94
N SER A 304 -7.42 -6.34 -5.88
CA SER A 304 -7.22 -4.93 -5.64
C SER A 304 -8.50 -4.21 -5.18
N THR A 305 -8.37 -3.32 -4.22
CA THR A 305 -9.44 -2.41 -3.81
C THR A 305 -9.92 -1.49 -4.94
N SER A 306 -9.08 -1.22 -5.96
CA SER A 306 -9.53 -0.52 -7.18
C SER A 306 -10.55 -1.33 -7.99
N GLY A 307 -10.73 -2.60 -7.65
CA GLY A 307 -11.76 -3.49 -8.19
C GLY A 307 -13.16 -3.24 -7.62
N ILE A 308 -13.29 -2.56 -6.47
CA ILE A 308 -14.59 -2.34 -5.78
C ILE A 308 -15.73 -1.89 -6.73
N PRO A 309 -15.55 -0.90 -7.60
CA PRO A 309 -16.60 -0.48 -8.54
C PRO A 309 -17.01 -1.59 -9.53
N PHE A 310 -16.06 -2.43 -9.94
CA PHE A 310 -16.32 -3.54 -10.86
C PHE A 310 -17.08 -4.67 -10.17
N TYR A 311 -16.70 -5.05 -8.95
CA TYR A 311 -17.47 -6.00 -8.14
C TYR A 311 -18.89 -5.51 -7.92
N ALA A 312 -19.09 -4.23 -7.60
CA ALA A 312 -20.43 -3.65 -7.43
C ALA A 312 -21.28 -3.77 -8.72
N GLY A 313 -20.68 -3.45 -9.87
CA GLY A 313 -21.35 -3.55 -11.17
C GLY A 313 -21.74 -4.99 -11.52
N ASP A 314 -20.82 -5.94 -11.33
CA ASP A 314 -21.07 -7.34 -11.67
C ASP A 314 -22.08 -8.00 -10.72
N VAL A 315 -22.03 -7.71 -9.42
CA VAL A 315 -23.02 -8.20 -8.45
C VAL A 315 -24.42 -7.68 -8.79
N ALA A 316 -24.55 -6.40 -9.16
CA ALA A 316 -25.84 -5.83 -9.58
C ALA A 316 -26.33 -6.49 -10.88
N THR A 317 -25.46 -6.65 -11.88
CA THR A 317 -25.80 -7.29 -13.17
C THR A 317 -26.22 -8.75 -12.98
N ALA A 318 -25.46 -9.53 -12.21
CA ALA A 318 -25.78 -10.93 -11.94
C ALA A 318 -27.12 -11.09 -11.19
N ALA A 319 -27.44 -10.17 -10.30
CA ALA A 319 -28.70 -10.15 -9.58
C ALA A 319 -29.89 -9.87 -10.53
N GLU A 320 -29.75 -8.88 -11.42
CA GLU A 320 -30.76 -8.54 -12.44
C GLU A 320 -31.02 -9.75 -13.37
N GLU A 321 -29.95 -10.35 -13.91
CA GLU A 321 -30.05 -11.52 -14.81
C GLU A 321 -30.71 -12.72 -14.14
N GLN A 322 -30.53 -12.91 -12.85
CA GLN A 322 -31.09 -14.00 -12.06
C GLN A 322 -32.43 -13.65 -11.43
N GLY A 323 -32.92 -12.41 -11.56
CA GLY A 323 -34.19 -11.95 -11.00
C GLY A 323 -34.25 -12.02 -9.48
N ARG A 324 -33.12 -11.74 -8.80
CA ARG A 324 -32.97 -11.72 -7.34
C ARG A 324 -32.46 -10.36 -6.86
N GLU A 325 -32.53 -10.11 -5.56
CA GLU A 325 -31.83 -8.96 -4.96
C GLU A 325 -30.31 -9.17 -5.05
N PRO A 326 -29.52 -8.09 -5.22
CA PRO A 326 -28.07 -8.15 -5.14
C PRO A 326 -27.59 -8.70 -3.79
N ASP A 327 -26.57 -9.56 -3.84
CA ASP A 327 -25.91 -10.00 -2.61
C ASP A 327 -25.25 -8.83 -1.88
N ALA A 328 -25.39 -8.79 -0.57
CA ALA A 328 -24.52 -7.99 0.27
C ALA A 328 -23.11 -8.59 0.25
N TRP A 329 -22.10 -7.75 0.11
CA TRP A 329 -20.71 -8.14 0.05
C TRP A 329 -19.82 -7.04 0.65
N GLY A 330 -18.57 -7.38 0.92
CA GLY A 330 -17.60 -6.43 1.48
C GLY A 330 -16.18 -6.81 1.16
N VAL A 331 -15.25 -6.01 1.72
CA VAL A 331 -13.82 -6.31 1.73
C VAL A 331 -13.34 -6.47 3.17
N ALA A 332 -12.33 -7.32 3.35
CA ALA A 332 -11.72 -7.58 4.64
C ALA A 332 -10.20 -7.72 4.48
N ALA A 333 -9.49 -7.71 5.60
CA ALA A 333 -8.09 -8.11 5.61
C ALA A 333 -7.94 -9.55 5.08
N ILE A 334 -6.80 -9.83 4.47
CA ILE A 334 -6.39 -11.21 4.21
C ILE A 334 -6.34 -11.92 5.57
N PRO A 335 -6.94 -13.12 5.72
CA PRO A 335 -6.93 -13.87 6.97
C PRO A 335 -5.50 -14.12 7.44
N HIS A 336 -5.21 -13.81 8.70
CA HIS A 336 -3.83 -13.66 9.14
C HIS A 336 -3.54 -14.38 10.46
N THR A 337 -2.27 -14.69 10.70
CA THR A 337 -1.75 -15.26 11.95
C THR A 337 -1.07 -14.22 12.83
N THR A 338 -0.84 -13.03 12.32
CA THR A 338 -0.25 -11.88 13.02
C THR A 338 -1.25 -11.24 14.00
N ALA A 339 -0.75 -10.48 14.98
CA ALA A 339 -1.61 -9.81 15.98
C ALA A 339 -2.54 -8.75 15.33
N GLU A 340 -2.01 -8.04 14.35
CA GLU A 340 -2.74 -7.08 13.52
C GLU A 340 -2.62 -7.51 12.05
N PRO A 341 -3.57 -7.16 11.17
CA PRO A 341 -3.44 -7.47 9.76
C PRO A 341 -2.23 -6.77 9.13
N VAL A 342 -1.65 -7.37 8.10
CA VAL A 342 -0.60 -6.75 7.27
C VAL A 342 -1.08 -6.80 5.83
N GLN A 343 -1.31 -5.63 5.24
CA GLN A 343 -1.95 -5.51 3.93
C GLN A 343 -0.96 -5.05 2.88
N ASN A 344 -0.86 -5.82 1.79
CA ASN A 344 -0.03 -5.45 0.65
C ASN A 344 -0.64 -4.26 -0.11
N ILE A 345 0.06 -3.12 -0.12
CA ILE A 345 -0.31 -1.96 -0.94
C ILE A 345 0.52 -1.94 -2.22
N TYR A 346 -0.08 -1.38 -3.26
CA TYR A 346 0.60 -1.12 -4.53
C TYR A 346 -0.08 0.00 -5.31
N GLY A 347 0.61 0.48 -6.32
CA GLY A 347 0.17 1.54 -7.23
C GLY A 347 1.38 2.24 -7.80
N GLY A 348 1.28 2.68 -9.05
CA GLY A 348 2.35 3.47 -9.66
C GLY A 348 2.47 4.83 -8.99
N ASP A 349 3.69 5.27 -8.83
CA ASP A 349 4.04 6.62 -8.40
C ASP A 349 4.12 7.57 -9.58
N VAL A 350 4.01 8.86 -9.27
CA VAL A 350 4.46 9.91 -10.17
C VAL A 350 5.92 10.21 -9.87
N MET A 351 6.75 10.20 -10.90
CA MET A 351 8.17 10.54 -10.87
C MET A 351 8.40 11.86 -11.58
N ILE A 352 9.36 12.65 -11.11
CA ILE A 352 9.82 13.86 -11.82
C ILE A 352 11.16 13.54 -12.47
N ALA A 353 11.21 13.65 -13.79
CA ALA A 353 12.44 13.52 -14.52
C ALA A 353 13.30 14.79 -14.36
N LYS A 354 14.63 14.63 -14.34
CA LYS A 354 15.57 15.76 -14.34
C LYS A 354 15.44 16.56 -15.64
N THR A 355 15.09 17.83 -15.48
CA THR A 355 14.89 18.79 -16.56
C THR A 355 15.50 20.14 -16.19
N THR A 356 14.83 21.26 -16.42
CA THR A 356 15.23 22.54 -15.84
C THR A 356 14.61 22.71 -14.46
N PRO A 357 15.25 23.42 -13.53
CA PRO A 357 14.70 23.68 -12.20
C PRO A 357 13.28 24.29 -12.24
N GLU A 358 12.98 25.12 -13.22
CA GLU A 358 11.67 25.74 -13.40
C GLU A 358 10.61 24.71 -13.74
N GLN A 359 10.95 23.74 -14.60
CA GLN A 359 10.04 22.67 -15.01
C GLN A 359 9.87 21.63 -13.90
N GLU A 360 10.92 21.32 -13.14
CA GLU A 360 10.88 20.41 -11.99
C GLU A 360 9.98 20.96 -10.88
N VAL A 361 10.11 22.28 -10.55
CA VAL A 361 9.20 22.95 -9.60
C VAL A 361 7.77 22.98 -10.13
N ALA A 362 7.58 23.27 -11.41
CA ALA A 362 6.24 23.27 -12.02
C ALA A 362 5.57 21.88 -11.92
N ALA A 363 6.33 20.82 -12.20
CA ALA A 363 5.87 19.43 -12.05
C ALA A 363 5.52 19.10 -10.60
N TRP A 364 6.38 19.52 -9.65
CA TRP A 364 6.13 19.33 -8.22
C TRP A 364 4.87 20.06 -7.73
N LEU A 365 4.62 21.28 -8.16
CA LEU A 365 3.42 22.04 -7.80
C LEU A 365 2.12 21.34 -8.27
N PHE A 366 2.15 20.68 -9.42
CA PHE A 366 1.04 19.84 -9.85
C PHE A 366 0.90 18.60 -8.95
N VAL A 367 1.99 17.89 -8.62
CA VAL A 367 1.98 16.73 -7.72
C VAL A 367 1.43 17.13 -6.35
N LYS A 368 1.89 18.24 -5.79
CA LYS A 368 1.41 18.80 -4.52
C LYS A 368 -0.08 19.10 -4.55
N TRP A 369 -0.58 19.74 -5.63
CA TRP A 369 -2.00 20.00 -5.82
C TRP A 369 -2.79 18.70 -5.96
N PHE A 370 -2.33 17.75 -6.78
CA PHE A 370 -3.03 16.50 -7.04
C PHE A 370 -3.14 15.63 -5.77
N THR A 371 -2.16 15.72 -4.87
CA THR A 371 -2.13 14.99 -3.59
C THR A 371 -2.72 15.80 -2.42
N SER A 372 -3.32 16.96 -2.67
CA SER A 372 -4.05 17.69 -1.62
C SER A 372 -5.33 16.94 -1.22
N PRO A 373 -5.78 17.00 0.04
CA PRO A 373 -6.92 16.21 0.54
C PRO A 373 -8.20 16.39 -0.28
N GLU A 374 -8.55 17.62 -0.64
CA GLU A 374 -9.76 17.92 -1.41
C GLU A 374 -9.73 17.33 -2.83
N VAL A 375 -8.58 17.45 -3.51
CA VAL A 375 -8.38 16.89 -4.86
C VAL A 375 -8.35 15.36 -4.79
N GLN A 376 -7.70 14.80 -3.78
CA GLN A 376 -7.64 13.35 -3.54
C GLN A 376 -9.02 12.75 -3.27
N ALA A 377 -9.91 13.43 -2.54
CA ALA A 377 -11.27 12.95 -2.33
C ALA A 377 -12.04 12.81 -3.65
N ARG A 378 -11.95 13.79 -4.52
CA ARG A 378 -12.54 13.77 -5.87
C ARG A 378 -11.93 12.65 -6.72
N TRP A 379 -10.61 12.50 -6.68
CA TRP A 379 -9.92 11.45 -7.40
C TRP A 379 -10.30 10.05 -6.91
N SER A 380 -10.45 9.87 -5.60
CA SER A 380 -10.90 8.61 -5.01
C SER A 380 -12.29 8.21 -5.49
N GLU A 381 -13.22 9.16 -5.57
CA GLU A 381 -14.58 8.92 -6.09
C GLU A 381 -14.58 8.54 -7.57
N ILE A 382 -13.76 9.20 -8.39
CA ILE A 382 -13.62 8.94 -9.82
C ILE A 382 -12.95 7.61 -10.11
N SER A 383 -11.89 7.30 -9.39
CA SER A 383 -10.96 6.23 -9.72
C SER A 383 -11.20 4.93 -8.97
N GLY A 384 -11.81 5.00 -7.78
CA GLY A 384 -11.90 3.88 -6.83
C GLY A 384 -10.58 3.60 -6.09
N TYR A 385 -9.52 4.39 -6.33
CA TYR A 385 -8.28 4.29 -5.57
C TYR A 385 -8.41 4.91 -4.18
N PHE A 386 -7.55 4.49 -3.27
CA PHE A 386 -7.43 5.12 -1.96
C PHE A 386 -6.60 6.40 -2.03
N PRO A 387 -6.97 7.41 -1.23
CA PRO A 387 -6.19 8.61 -1.08
C PRO A 387 -4.90 8.30 -0.32
N THR A 388 -3.92 9.16 -0.51
CA THR A 388 -2.60 8.99 0.11
C THR A 388 -2.48 9.70 1.46
N ARG A 389 -3.46 10.53 1.82
CA ARG A 389 -3.50 11.34 3.04
C ARG A 389 -4.74 11.02 3.88
N ALA A 390 -4.55 10.90 5.20
CA ALA A 390 -5.62 10.56 6.14
C ALA A 390 -6.70 11.65 6.21
N GLY A 391 -6.32 12.93 6.17
CA GLY A 391 -7.22 14.07 6.17
C GLY A 391 -8.17 14.14 4.98
N THR A 392 -7.91 13.38 3.91
CA THR A 392 -8.80 13.30 2.75
C THR A 392 -10.22 12.82 3.12
N ALA A 393 -10.35 12.00 4.15
CA ALA A 393 -11.64 11.47 4.58
C ALA A 393 -12.68 12.55 4.96
N GLU A 394 -12.23 13.72 5.37
CA GLU A 394 -13.10 14.86 5.69
C GLU A 394 -13.84 15.38 4.45
N PHE A 395 -13.23 15.26 3.28
CA PHE A 395 -13.74 15.74 1.98
C PHE A 395 -14.52 14.70 1.18
N PHE A 396 -14.63 13.46 1.66
CA PHE A 396 -15.41 12.43 0.96
C PHE A 396 -16.86 12.85 0.79
N SER A 397 -17.42 12.58 -0.40
CA SER A 397 -18.86 12.71 -0.63
C SER A 397 -19.68 11.77 0.26
N ASP A 398 -20.96 12.07 0.44
CA ASP A 398 -21.86 11.20 1.19
C ASP A 398 -21.91 9.80 0.54
N ALA A 399 -21.91 9.73 -0.79
CA ALA A 399 -21.90 8.46 -1.52
C ALA A 399 -20.66 7.62 -1.20
N LEU A 400 -19.47 8.23 -1.11
CA LEU A 400 -18.25 7.51 -0.78
C LEU A 400 -18.20 7.13 0.71
N LYS A 401 -18.72 7.98 1.61
CA LYS A 401 -18.86 7.69 3.04
C LYS A 401 -19.82 6.53 3.32
N GLU A 402 -20.86 6.39 2.50
CA GLU A 402 -21.86 5.32 2.62
C GLU A 402 -21.45 4.03 1.87
N ASN A 403 -20.40 4.07 1.05
CA ASN A 403 -19.87 2.89 0.35
C ASN A 403 -19.15 1.96 1.35
N ALA A 404 -19.89 1.00 1.91
CA ALA A 404 -19.36 0.12 2.95
C ALA A 404 -18.09 -0.65 2.52
N PRO A 405 -18.00 -1.29 1.35
CA PRO A 405 -16.75 -1.94 0.92
C PRO A 405 -15.55 -0.98 0.82
N TYR A 406 -15.78 0.23 0.33
CA TYR A 406 -14.72 1.24 0.26
C TYR A 406 -14.24 1.65 1.67
N GLN A 407 -15.16 1.93 2.59
CA GLN A 407 -14.83 2.31 3.97
C GLN A 407 -14.14 1.19 4.74
N GLN A 408 -14.54 -0.07 4.51
CA GLN A 408 -13.83 -1.24 5.05
C GLN A 408 -12.38 -1.29 4.60
N GLY A 409 -12.11 -1.02 3.31
CA GLY A 409 -10.75 -0.93 2.79
C GLY A 409 -9.97 0.26 3.36
N VAL A 410 -10.59 1.45 3.49
CA VAL A 410 -9.95 2.63 4.12
C VAL A 410 -9.50 2.32 5.55
N ALA A 411 -10.30 1.56 6.31
CA ALA A 411 -9.97 1.17 7.67
C ALA A 411 -8.71 0.27 7.76
N LEU A 412 -8.29 -0.36 6.66
CA LEU A 412 -7.09 -1.20 6.60
C LEU A 412 -5.81 -0.43 6.25
N LEU A 413 -5.91 0.82 5.80
CA LEU A 413 -4.75 1.61 5.36
C LEU A 413 -3.63 1.77 6.43
N PRO A 414 -3.94 1.86 7.74
CA PRO A 414 -2.89 1.92 8.76
C PRO A 414 -2.00 0.67 8.85
N TYR A 415 -2.43 -0.45 8.27
CA TYR A 415 -1.75 -1.75 8.31
C TYR A 415 -0.99 -2.07 7.02
N SER A 416 -0.62 -1.05 6.26
CA SER A 416 0.01 -1.19 4.94
C SER A 416 1.46 -1.69 5.02
N ALA A 417 1.79 -2.63 4.15
CA ALA A 417 3.15 -3.03 3.76
C ALA A 417 3.27 -2.93 2.24
N TYR A 418 4.47 -2.95 1.70
CA TYR A 418 4.70 -2.73 0.27
C TYR A 418 5.66 -3.76 -0.32
N GLU A 419 5.57 -3.92 -1.64
CA GLU A 419 6.41 -4.80 -2.43
C GLU A 419 7.79 -4.18 -2.71
N PRO A 420 8.81 -5.00 -3.09
CA PRO A 420 10.19 -4.56 -3.29
C PRO A 420 10.39 -3.39 -4.27
N GLN A 421 11.37 -2.52 -3.94
CA GLN A 421 11.83 -1.44 -4.81
C GLN A 421 13.02 -1.85 -5.70
N LEU A 422 13.46 -3.10 -5.62
CA LEU A 422 14.64 -3.63 -6.28
C LEU A 422 14.46 -3.66 -7.81
N ILE A 423 15.53 -3.42 -8.57
CA ILE A 423 15.47 -3.28 -10.04
C ILE A 423 15.07 -4.56 -10.74
N SER A 424 15.39 -5.72 -10.17
CA SER A 424 15.03 -7.03 -10.71
C SER A 424 13.59 -7.44 -10.46
N TYR A 425 12.81 -6.64 -9.69
CA TYR A 425 11.52 -7.10 -9.17
C TYR A 425 10.52 -7.48 -10.28
N THR A 426 10.57 -6.87 -11.46
CA THR A 426 9.73 -7.31 -12.61
C THR A 426 9.96 -8.78 -12.95
N ALA A 427 11.21 -9.20 -13.11
CA ALA A 427 11.55 -10.60 -13.40
C ALA A 427 11.27 -11.53 -12.20
N VAL A 428 11.44 -11.01 -10.98
CA VAL A 428 11.17 -11.76 -9.75
C VAL A 428 9.67 -11.99 -9.54
N ARG A 429 8.81 -11.05 -9.95
CA ARG A 429 7.34 -11.23 -9.94
C ARG A 429 6.92 -12.43 -10.81
N ASP A 430 7.47 -12.54 -12.03
CA ASP A 430 7.18 -13.66 -12.92
C ASP A 430 7.65 -14.99 -12.32
N ALA A 431 8.83 -14.99 -11.70
CA ALA A 431 9.36 -16.18 -11.02
C ALA A 431 8.54 -16.55 -9.78
N ALA A 432 8.03 -15.58 -9.01
CA ALA A 432 7.16 -15.83 -7.86
C ALA A 432 5.81 -16.45 -8.31
N GLN A 433 5.22 -15.94 -9.40
CA GLN A 433 4.03 -16.53 -10.01
C GLN A 433 4.28 -17.99 -10.44
N GLN A 434 5.40 -18.25 -11.10
CA GLN A 434 5.78 -19.60 -11.50
C GLN A 434 5.95 -20.51 -10.27
N ALA A 435 6.68 -20.08 -9.25
CA ALA A 435 6.91 -20.84 -8.02
C ALA A 435 5.59 -21.16 -7.32
N PHE A 436 4.66 -20.20 -7.25
CA PHE A 436 3.32 -20.44 -6.71
C PHE A 436 2.58 -21.55 -7.47
N ASN A 437 2.59 -21.49 -8.79
CA ASN A 437 1.95 -22.50 -9.64
C ASN A 437 2.59 -23.88 -9.47
N GLU A 438 3.92 -23.98 -9.39
CA GLU A 438 4.65 -25.23 -9.14
C GLU A 438 4.27 -25.84 -7.78
N ILE A 439 4.19 -25.01 -6.72
CA ILE A 439 3.74 -25.43 -5.40
C ILE A 439 2.32 -26.01 -5.47
N MET A 440 1.38 -25.32 -6.10
CA MET A 440 0.00 -25.81 -6.22
C MET A 440 -0.09 -27.13 -7.01
N GLN A 441 0.82 -27.34 -7.97
CA GLN A 441 0.93 -28.58 -8.75
C GLN A 441 1.67 -29.71 -8.00
N GLY A 442 2.16 -29.48 -6.80
CA GLY A 442 2.73 -30.51 -5.92
C GLY A 442 4.25 -30.51 -5.80
N ALA A 443 4.92 -29.42 -6.23
CA ALA A 443 6.34 -29.24 -5.93
C ALA A 443 6.57 -29.09 -4.42
N ASP A 444 7.77 -29.45 -3.95
CA ASP A 444 8.16 -29.27 -2.56
C ASP A 444 8.28 -27.78 -2.22
N ILE A 445 7.48 -27.32 -1.27
CA ILE A 445 7.31 -25.90 -0.95
C ILE A 445 8.63 -25.24 -0.56
N GLN A 446 9.37 -25.85 0.39
CA GLN A 446 10.62 -25.28 0.88
C GLN A 446 11.65 -25.18 -0.24
N THR A 447 11.82 -26.25 -1.00
CA THR A 447 12.78 -26.28 -2.13
C THR A 447 12.43 -25.26 -3.20
N THR A 448 11.15 -25.10 -3.53
CA THR A 448 10.70 -24.13 -4.53
C THR A 448 10.96 -22.70 -4.06
N LEU A 449 10.69 -22.39 -2.79
CA LEU A 449 10.94 -21.06 -2.21
C LEU A 449 12.43 -20.77 -2.02
N ASP A 450 13.27 -21.79 -1.71
CA ASP A 450 14.73 -21.65 -1.68
C ASP A 450 15.29 -21.30 -3.06
N ASN A 451 14.79 -21.97 -4.08
CA ASN A 451 15.17 -21.72 -5.48
C ASN A 451 14.73 -20.31 -5.92
N LEU A 452 13.51 -19.90 -5.60
CA LEU A 452 13.00 -18.54 -5.87
C LEU A 452 13.87 -17.47 -5.19
N THR A 453 14.20 -17.66 -3.90
CA THR A 453 15.07 -16.74 -3.15
C THR A 453 16.45 -16.62 -3.78
N THR A 454 17.03 -17.74 -4.18
CA THR A 454 18.34 -17.78 -4.85
C THR A 454 18.29 -17.05 -6.19
N PHE A 455 17.32 -17.40 -7.03
CA PHE A 455 17.11 -16.76 -8.33
C PHE A 455 16.95 -15.25 -8.21
N ALA A 456 16.08 -14.80 -7.28
CA ALA A 456 15.77 -13.38 -7.10
C ALA A 456 17.02 -12.57 -6.71
N ASN A 457 17.83 -13.08 -5.78
CA ASN A 457 19.06 -12.41 -5.35
C ASN A 457 20.15 -12.45 -6.42
N GLU A 458 20.25 -13.52 -7.22
CA GLU A 458 21.17 -13.60 -8.36
C GLU A 458 20.78 -12.60 -9.46
N GLN A 459 19.46 -12.43 -9.74
CA GLN A 459 18.98 -11.44 -10.71
C GLN A 459 19.30 -10.02 -10.27
N GLU A 460 19.04 -9.68 -9.00
CA GLU A 460 19.37 -8.36 -8.46
C GLU A 460 20.87 -8.06 -8.57
N ALA A 461 21.71 -9.01 -8.15
CA ALA A 461 23.17 -8.86 -8.23
C ALA A 461 23.65 -8.70 -9.68
N ALA A 462 23.08 -9.43 -10.64
CA ALA A 462 23.44 -9.34 -12.04
C ALA A 462 23.04 -7.97 -12.62
N MET A 463 21.81 -7.51 -12.40
CA MET A 463 21.35 -6.21 -12.91
C MET A 463 22.12 -5.04 -12.29
N MET A 464 22.45 -5.10 -11.01
CA MET A 464 23.29 -4.10 -10.34
C MET A 464 24.73 -4.09 -10.87
N ALA A 465 25.27 -5.24 -11.27
CA ALA A 465 26.62 -5.32 -11.86
C ALA A 465 26.67 -4.77 -13.30
N GLU A 466 25.60 -4.92 -14.07
CA GLU A 466 25.49 -4.35 -15.42
C GLU A 466 25.35 -2.82 -15.42
N ALA A 467 24.84 -2.27 -14.29
CA ALA A 467 24.61 -0.84 -14.11
C ALA A 467 25.87 -0.06 -13.69
N GLN A 468 26.96 -0.72 -13.28
CA GLN A 468 28.25 -0.14 -12.86
C GLN A 468 29.25 -0.07 -14.01
#